data_e971411d77a56ab51868a4e23f8534a4
#
_entry.id   e971411d77a56ab51868a4e23f8534a4
#
_cell.length_a   1.000
_cell.length_b   1.000
_cell.length_c   1.000
_cell.angle_alpha   90.00
_cell.angle_beta   90.00
_cell.angle_gamma   90.00
#
_symmetry.space_group_name_H-M   'P 1'
#
loop_
_entity.id
_entity.type
_entity.pdbx_description
1 polymer ?
#
loop_
_entity_poly.entity_id
_entity_poly.type
_entity_poly.pdbx_seq_one_letter_code
_entity_poly.pdbx_strand_id
1 'polypeptide(L)'
;MIEMIDDGTEPNYSNLYDGATLEQAGHIWGSVIKSDGGHCPVCNRWGKLYRRGISANMARQLIWLCKQNPREDGWVDVQNNAPAWLLRAPQIGTLRHWGMVLDAPVVNSKARSAGLWRPTDLGLQFAHNQLFVPKYKYIYNDTVFDTEGPHVNIVDCIDDHFNYSELMNANYYGEYTGIESEDGSEENA
;
A
#
# COMPACT_ATOMS: atom_id res chain seq x y z
N MET A 1 -15.88 -27.47 -2.49
CA MET A 1 -14.63 -27.23 -1.75
C MET A 1 -13.51 -27.64 -2.68
N ILE A 2 -12.71 -26.70 -3.16
CA ILE A 2 -11.55 -27.02 -4.02
C ILE A 2 -10.46 -27.48 -3.07
N GLU A 3 -10.06 -28.76 -3.16
CA GLU A 3 -8.90 -29.24 -2.42
C GLU A 3 -7.66 -28.51 -2.93
N MET A 4 -6.99 -27.80 -2.05
CA MET A 4 -5.71 -27.16 -2.35
C MET A 4 -4.62 -28.22 -2.26
N ILE A 5 -3.96 -28.46 -3.37
CA ILE A 5 -2.80 -29.33 -3.44
C ILE A 5 -1.57 -28.43 -3.30
N ASP A 6 -0.85 -28.59 -2.18
CA ASP A 6 0.36 -27.82 -1.84
C ASP A 6 1.64 -28.51 -2.34
N ASP A 7 1.55 -29.41 -3.29
CA ASP A 7 2.67 -30.25 -3.75
C ASP A 7 3.14 -29.93 -5.18
N GLY A 8 2.73 -28.80 -5.75
CA GLY A 8 3.10 -28.40 -7.11
C GLY A 8 2.41 -29.21 -8.21
N THR A 9 1.43 -30.07 -7.87
CA THR A 9 0.60 -30.75 -8.87
C THR A 9 -0.43 -29.77 -9.45
N GLU A 10 -0.93 -30.08 -10.64
CA GLU A 10 -1.97 -29.27 -11.28
C GLU A 10 -3.21 -29.18 -10.38
N PRO A 11 -3.83 -27.97 -10.23
CA PRO A 11 -5.00 -27.81 -9.40
C PRO A 11 -6.13 -28.70 -9.89
N ASN A 12 -6.78 -29.36 -8.95
CA ASN A 12 -7.93 -30.20 -9.25
C ASN A 12 -9.17 -29.35 -9.53
N TYR A 13 -9.52 -29.18 -10.80
CA TYR A 13 -10.73 -28.48 -11.25
C TYR A 13 -11.99 -29.35 -11.26
N SER A 14 -12.00 -30.48 -10.54
CA SER A 14 -13.16 -31.38 -10.49
C SER A 14 -14.46 -30.73 -10.01
N ASN A 15 -14.39 -29.52 -9.46
CA ASN A 15 -15.56 -28.71 -9.09
C ASN A 15 -16.10 -27.83 -10.24
N LEU A 16 -15.37 -27.74 -11.36
CA LEU A 16 -15.87 -27.16 -12.60
C LEU A 16 -16.44 -28.32 -13.45
N TYR A 17 -17.75 -28.40 -13.54
CA TYR A 17 -18.39 -29.33 -14.46
C TYR A 17 -18.20 -28.90 -15.90
N ASP A 18 -18.16 -29.85 -16.82
CA ASP A 18 -18.14 -29.58 -18.25
C ASP A 18 -19.31 -28.64 -18.64
N GLY A 19 -18.99 -27.50 -19.23
CA GLY A 19 -19.97 -26.46 -19.59
C GLY A 19 -20.15 -25.35 -18.58
N ALA A 20 -19.31 -25.27 -17.53
CA ALA A 20 -19.31 -24.12 -16.62
C ALA A 20 -19.02 -22.80 -17.37
N THR A 21 -19.81 -21.78 -17.08
CA THR A 21 -19.61 -20.44 -17.66
C THR A 21 -18.42 -19.72 -17.00
N LEU A 22 -17.88 -18.68 -17.67
CA LEU A 22 -16.85 -17.80 -17.08
C LEU A 22 -17.34 -17.12 -15.79
N GLU A 23 -18.63 -16.81 -15.72
CA GLU A 23 -19.24 -16.23 -14.51
C GLU A 23 -19.17 -17.20 -13.33
N GLN A 24 -19.53 -18.47 -13.54
CA GLN A 24 -19.44 -19.52 -12.52
C GLN A 24 -17.99 -19.74 -12.09
N ALA A 25 -17.05 -19.80 -13.04
CA ALA A 25 -15.63 -19.88 -12.75
C ALA A 25 -15.14 -18.65 -11.95
N GLY A 26 -15.64 -17.45 -12.26
CA GLY A 26 -15.36 -16.22 -11.53
C GLY A 26 -15.85 -16.24 -10.09
N HIS A 27 -17.04 -16.79 -9.82
CA HIS A 27 -17.55 -16.97 -8.46
C HIS A 27 -16.69 -17.95 -7.64
N ILE A 28 -16.30 -19.08 -8.22
CA ILE A 28 -15.40 -20.05 -7.59
C ILE A 28 -14.05 -19.36 -7.29
N TRP A 29 -13.48 -18.69 -8.27
CA TRP A 29 -12.24 -17.95 -8.12
C TRP A 29 -12.31 -16.90 -7.01
N GLY A 30 -13.39 -16.11 -6.96
CA GLY A 30 -13.63 -15.12 -5.92
C GLY A 30 -13.64 -15.73 -4.50
N SER A 31 -14.13 -16.93 -4.34
CA SER A 31 -14.12 -17.64 -3.06
C SER A 31 -12.71 -18.14 -2.71
N VAL A 32 -11.97 -18.65 -3.67
CA VAL A 32 -10.60 -19.16 -3.49
C VAL A 32 -9.64 -18.05 -3.07
N ILE A 33 -9.65 -16.89 -3.75
CA ILE A 33 -8.74 -15.79 -3.41
C ILE A 33 -9.04 -15.15 -2.05
N LYS A 34 -10.28 -15.27 -1.57
CA LYS A 34 -10.70 -14.76 -0.24
C LYS A 34 -10.27 -15.65 0.93
N SER A 35 -9.98 -16.90 0.67
CA SER A 35 -9.46 -17.83 1.66
C SER A 35 -7.92 -17.76 1.73
N ASP A 36 -7.26 -18.87 1.53
CA ASP A 36 -5.80 -18.93 1.57
C ASP A 36 -5.11 -18.60 0.26
N GLY A 37 -5.89 -18.26 -0.79
CA GLY A 37 -5.45 -18.13 -2.15
C GLY A 37 -5.49 -19.45 -2.90
N GLY A 38 -5.15 -19.46 -4.17
CA GLY A 38 -5.16 -20.64 -5.00
C GLY A 38 -4.98 -20.34 -6.47
N HIS A 39 -5.21 -21.32 -7.31
CA HIS A 39 -5.09 -21.19 -8.76
C HIS A 39 -6.44 -20.87 -9.41
N CYS A 40 -6.42 -19.99 -10.39
CA CYS A 40 -7.60 -19.65 -11.17
C CYS A 40 -8.09 -20.85 -11.97
N PRO A 41 -9.37 -21.23 -11.87
CA PRO A 41 -9.89 -22.41 -12.58
C PRO A 41 -9.93 -22.25 -14.11
N VAL A 42 -9.67 -21.06 -14.64
CA VAL A 42 -9.66 -20.80 -16.10
C VAL A 42 -8.25 -20.75 -16.67
N CYS A 43 -7.33 -20.03 -16.00
CA CYS A 43 -5.99 -19.77 -16.55
C CYS A 43 -4.85 -20.29 -15.67
N ASN A 44 -5.15 -21.02 -14.61
CA ASN A 44 -4.18 -21.58 -13.67
C ASN A 44 -3.24 -20.57 -12.99
N ARG A 45 -3.52 -19.26 -13.07
CA ARG A 45 -2.71 -18.25 -12.40
C ARG A 45 -3.00 -18.25 -10.90
N TRP A 46 -1.96 -18.26 -10.09
CA TRP A 46 -2.09 -18.09 -8.64
C TRP A 46 -2.63 -16.70 -8.27
N GLY A 47 -3.49 -16.65 -7.26
CA GLY A 47 -3.97 -15.40 -6.68
C GLY A 47 -4.37 -15.54 -5.22
N LYS A 48 -4.23 -14.43 -4.49
CA LYS A 48 -4.66 -14.29 -3.09
C LYS A 48 -5.10 -12.85 -2.86
N LEU A 49 -6.10 -12.69 -2.03
CA LEU A 49 -6.55 -11.38 -1.56
C LEU A 49 -5.66 -10.95 -0.40
N TYR A 50 -4.91 -9.86 -0.58
CA TYR A 50 -3.98 -9.37 0.43
C TYR A 50 -4.62 -8.30 1.30
N ARG A 51 -4.68 -8.55 2.61
CA ARG A 51 -5.05 -7.54 3.60
C ARG A 51 -3.88 -6.57 3.79
N ARG A 52 -4.10 -5.30 3.44
CA ARG A 52 -3.14 -4.21 3.61
C ARG A 52 -3.66 -3.21 4.63
N GLY A 53 -2.80 -2.80 5.57
CA GLY A 53 -3.11 -1.76 6.55
C GLY A 53 -2.28 -0.51 6.31
N ILE A 54 -2.78 0.65 6.74
CA ILE A 54 -1.97 1.86 6.80
C ILE A 54 -0.96 1.69 7.94
N SER A 55 0.33 1.72 7.59
CA SER A 55 1.44 1.64 8.54
C SER A 55 1.93 3.03 8.96
N ALA A 56 2.67 3.11 10.06
CA ALA A 56 3.32 4.33 10.52
C ALA A 56 4.24 4.92 9.45
N ASN A 57 4.97 4.07 8.72
CA ASN A 57 5.84 4.52 7.64
C ASN A 57 5.05 5.12 6.45
N MET A 58 3.88 4.55 6.10
CA MET A 58 2.99 5.12 5.09
C MET A 58 2.47 6.50 5.53
N ALA A 59 2.03 6.62 6.79
CA ALA A 59 1.56 7.88 7.35
C ALA A 59 2.66 8.95 7.33
N ARG A 60 3.88 8.62 7.75
CA ARG A 60 5.04 9.50 7.68
C ARG A 60 5.36 9.94 6.25
N GLN A 61 5.30 9.02 5.28
CA GLN A 61 5.55 9.33 3.87
C GLN A 61 4.49 10.25 3.29
N LEU A 62 3.22 10.10 3.68
CA LEU A 62 2.15 11.00 3.29
C LEU A 62 2.36 12.41 3.83
N ILE A 63 2.70 12.55 5.13
CA ILE A 63 3.03 13.85 5.72
C ILE A 63 4.17 14.51 4.95
N TRP A 64 5.23 13.77 4.67
CA TRP A 64 6.35 14.27 3.88
C TRP A 64 5.87 14.77 2.51
N LEU A 65 5.09 13.98 1.78
CA LEU A 65 4.58 14.35 0.46
C LEU A 65 3.72 15.62 0.50
N CYS A 66 2.82 15.73 1.48
CA CYS A 66 1.95 16.89 1.66
C CYS A 66 2.69 18.20 1.96
N LYS A 67 3.91 18.09 2.46
CA LYS A 67 4.76 19.26 2.81
C LYS A 67 5.73 19.67 1.70
N GLN A 68 5.77 18.93 0.60
CA GLN A 68 6.66 19.30 -0.52
C GLN A 68 6.06 20.42 -1.36
N ASN A 69 6.94 21.26 -1.90
CA ASN A 69 6.55 22.18 -2.95
C ASN A 69 6.41 21.39 -4.27
N PRO A 70 5.22 21.37 -4.88
CA PRO A 70 5.06 20.72 -6.16
C PRO A 70 5.79 21.51 -7.25
N ARG A 71 6.11 20.84 -8.35
CA ARG A 71 6.52 21.44 -9.59
C ARG A 71 5.37 22.32 -10.15
N GLU A 72 5.64 23.11 -11.18
CA GLU A 72 4.63 23.94 -11.86
C GLU A 72 3.43 23.13 -12.37
N ASP A 73 3.65 21.85 -12.70
CA ASP A 73 2.62 20.90 -13.12
C ASP A 73 1.83 20.25 -11.97
N GLY A 74 2.10 20.65 -10.73
CA GLY A 74 1.42 20.15 -9.52
C GLY A 74 1.92 18.79 -8.99
N TRP A 75 3.00 18.22 -9.55
CA TRP A 75 3.59 16.97 -9.14
C TRP A 75 4.84 17.15 -8.29
N VAL A 76 5.04 16.27 -7.34
CA VAL A 76 6.27 16.15 -6.54
C VAL A 76 7.13 15.04 -7.12
N ASP A 77 8.38 15.35 -7.44
CA ASP A 77 9.36 14.37 -7.89
C ASP A 77 9.94 13.64 -6.67
N VAL A 78 9.29 12.53 -6.31
CA VAL A 78 9.67 11.72 -5.16
C VAL A 78 11.00 11.01 -5.40
N GLN A 79 11.27 10.59 -6.63
CA GLN A 79 12.48 9.85 -6.94
C GLN A 79 13.74 10.68 -6.71
N ASN A 80 13.69 11.99 -7.03
CA ASN A 80 14.85 12.88 -6.93
C ASN A 80 14.87 13.71 -5.64
N ASN A 81 13.70 13.96 -5.01
CA ASN A 81 13.60 14.87 -3.87
C ASN A 81 13.37 14.16 -2.53
N ALA A 82 13.02 12.87 -2.55
CA ALA A 82 12.74 12.18 -1.31
C ALA A 82 14.01 11.86 -0.50
N PRO A 83 13.92 11.95 0.83
CA PRO A 83 15.01 11.58 1.70
C PRO A 83 15.31 10.07 1.62
N ALA A 84 16.54 9.70 1.95
CA ALA A 84 17.02 8.33 1.85
C ALA A 84 16.15 7.29 2.59
N TRP A 85 15.58 7.66 3.76
CA TRP A 85 14.69 6.76 4.51
C TRP A 85 13.42 6.41 3.74
N LEU A 86 12.87 7.34 2.94
CA LEU A 86 11.69 7.10 2.11
C LEU A 86 12.07 6.22 0.90
N LEU A 87 13.19 6.52 0.25
CA LEU A 87 13.65 5.78 -0.94
C LEU A 87 14.03 4.33 -0.61
N ARG A 88 14.53 4.05 0.62
CA ARG A 88 14.84 2.68 1.05
C ARG A 88 13.61 1.79 1.22
N ALA A 89 12.46 2.36 1.60
CA ALA A 89 11.24 1.61 1.83
C ALA A 89 10.00 2.37 1.30
N PRO A 90 9.91 2.59 -0.02
CA PRO A 90 8.85 3.39 -0.61
C PRO A 90 7.50 2.69 -0.49
N GLN A 91 6.54 3.33 0.17
CA GLN A 91 5.17 2.83 0.37
C GLN A 91 4.10 3.85 -0.06
N ILE A 92 4.49 5.03 -0.57
CA ILE A 92 3.56 6.07 -1.03
C ILE A 92 2.52 5.50 -2.00
N GLY A 93 2.95 4.69 -2.96
CA GLY A 93 2.07 4.10 -3.96
C GLY A 93 0.95 3.23 -3.39
N THR A 94 1.13 2.65 -2.20
CA THR A 94 0.09 1.86 -1.54
C THR A 94 -1.08 2.74 -1.08
N LEU A 95 -0.83 4.01 -0.75
CA LEU A 95 -1.84 4.96 -0.29
C LEU A 95 -2.88 5.33 -1.36
N ARG A 96 -2.61 5.06 -2.64
CA ARG A 96 -3.60 5.22 -3.73
C ARG A 96 -4.83 4.35 -3.54
N HIS A 97 -4.69 3.19 -2.87
CA HIS A 97 -5.83 2.33 -2.55
C HIS A 97 -6.82 2.99 -1.56
N TRP A 98 -6.37 3.97 -0.78
CA TRP A 98 -7.23 4.84 0.04
C TRP A 98 -7.64 6.12 -0.67
N GLY A 99 -7.19 6.34 -1.92
CA GLY A 99 -7.44 7.57 -2.66
C GLY A 99 -6.68 8.79 -2.14
N MET A 100 -5.64 8.57 -1.34
CA MET A 100 -4.88 9.66 -0.68
C MET A 100 -3.81 10.28 -1.57
N VAL A 101 -3.35 9.55 -2.58
CA VAL A 101 -2.32 9.99 -3.51
C VAL A 101 -2.66 9.59 -4.94
N LEU A 102 -2.14 10.34 -5.88
CA LEU A 102 -2.15 10.03 -7.31
C LEU A 102 -0.73 9.92 -7.81
N ASP A 103 -0.52 9.05 -8.77
CA ASP A 103 0.71 8.96 -9.57
C ASP A 103 0.51 9.59 -10.95
N ALA A 104 1.55 10.21 -11.48
CA ALA A 104 1.50 10.77 -12.81
C ALA A 104 1.43 9.64 -13.86
N PRO A 105 0.73 9.84 -14.97
CA PRO A 105 0.69 8.89 -16.07
C PRO A 105 2.09 8.55 -16.58
N VAL A 106 2.36 7.26 -16.77
CA VAL A 106 3.64 6.79 -17.29
C VAL A 106 3.66 6.93 -18.81
N VAL A 107 4.53 7.78 -19.32
CA VAL A 107 4.70 7.97 -20.77
C VAL A 107 5.52 6.84 -21.39
N ASN A 108 6.42 6.21 -20.62
CA ASN A 108 7.25 5.11 -21.10
C ASN A 108 6.70 3.77 -20.60
N SER A 109 6.26 2.92 -21.52
CA SER A 109 5.65 1.61 -21.21
C SER A 109 6.54 0.63 -20.44
N LYS A 110 7.84 0.89 -20.32
CA LYS A 110 8.80 0.06 -19.56
C LYS A 110 8.91 0.47 -18.09
N ALA A 111 8.48 1.67 -17.71
CA ALA A 111 8.52 2.14 -16.34
C ALA A 111 7.24 1.73 -15.59
N ARG A 112 7.35 1.35 -14.32
CA ARG A 112 6.19 1.04 -13.45
C ARG A 112 5.54 2.28 -12.86
N SER A 113 6.29 3.38 -12.76
CA SER A 113 5.86 4.65 -12.20
C SER A 113 6.71 5.76 -12.80
N ALA A 114 6.15 6.94 -12.95
CA ALA A 114 6.91 8.13 -13.34
C ALA A 114 7.76 8.70 -12.19
N GLY A 115 7.64 8.17 -10.96
CA GLY A 115 8.28 8.73 -9.76
C GLY A 115 7.67 10.05 -9.29
N LEU A 116 6.62 10.50 -9.97
CA LEU A 116 5.92 11.76 -9.73
C LEU A 116 4.62 11.49 -9.00
N TRP A 117 4.42 12.10 -7.84
CA TRP A 117 3.28 11.88 -6.96
C TRP A 117 2.67 13.21 -6.52
N ARG A 118 1.39 13.20 -6.23
CA ARG A 118 0.73 14.31 -5.55
C ARG A 118 -0.30 13.81 -4.55
N PRO A 119 -0.48 14.50 -3.40
CA PRO A 119 -1.59 14.20 -2.50
C PRO A 119 -2.91 14.62 -3.16
N THR A 120 -3.98 13.93 -2.80
CA THR A 120 -5.36 14.37 -3.07
C THR A 120 -5.87 15.22 -1.91
N ASP A 121 -7.03 15.85 -2.07
CA ASP A 121 -7.69 16.55 -0.96
C ASP A 121 -7.96 15.62 0.23
N LEU A 122 -8.30 14.37 -0.04
CA LEU A 122 -8.48 13.34 0.98
C LEU A 122 -7.16 13.02 1.68
N GLY A 123 -6.07 12.91 0.93
CA GLY A 123 -4.73 12.74 1.48
C GLY A 123 -4.28 13.91 2.35
N LEU A 124 -4.57 15.13 1.94
CA LEU A 124 -4.29 16.34 2.73
C LEU A 124 -5.09 16.35 4.04
N GLN A 125 -6.41 16.07 3.98
CA GLN A 125 -7.26 16.00 5.17
C GLN A 125 -6.77 14.92 6.14
N PHE A 126 -6.40 13.74 5.64
CA PHE A 126 -5.87 12.67 6.46
C PHE A 126 -4.54 13.05 7.10
N ALA A 127 -3.60 13.64 6.33
CA ALA A 127 -2.32 14.11 6.83
C ALA A 127 -2.46 15.18 7.93
N HIS A 128 -3.50 16.04 7.87
CA HIS A 128 -3.81 17.05 8.87
C HIS A 128 -4.71 16.55 10.01
N ASN A 129 -4.89 15.25 10.16
CA ASN A 129 -5.70 14.62 11.20
C ASN A 129 -7.18 15.06 11.19
N GLN A 130 -7.73 15.31 10.02
CA GLN A 130 -9.12 15.79 9.81
C GLN A 130 -10.04 14.71 9.27
N LEU A 131 -9.52 13.51 9.04
CA LEU A 131 -10.24 12.42 8.39
C LEU A 131 -9.98 11.08 9.07
N PHE A 132 -11.03 10.26 9.16
CA PHE A 132 -10.95 8.86 9.55
C PHE A 132 -11.23 7.96 8.36
N VAL A 133 -10.43 6.91 8.18
CA VAL A 133 -10.57 5.93 7.11
C VAL A 133 -10.48 4.51 7.65
N PRO A 134 -11.05 3.50 6.95
CA PRO A 134 -10.85 2.11 7.33
C PRO A 134 -9.35 1.75 7.34
N LYS A 135 -8.88 1.15 8.44
CA LYS A 135 -7.45 0.82 8.63
C LYS A 135 -6.96 -0.17 7.59
N TYR A 136 -7.81 -1.13 7.18
CA TYR A 136 -7.42 -2.22 6.31
C TYR A 136 -8.24 -2.24 5.03
N LYS A 137 -7.57 -2.64 3.94
CA LYS A 137 -8.19 -2.93 2.65
C LYS A 137 -7.71 -4.26 2.13
N TYR A 138 -8.62 -4.98 1.48
CA TYR A 138 -8.33 -6.22 0.79
C TYR A 138 -8.08 -5.92 -0.67
N ILE A 139 -6.88 -6.26 -1.15
CA ILE A 139 -6.40 -5.88 -2.48
C ILE A 139 -6.01 -7.14 -3.24
N TYR A 140 -6.51 -7.24 -4.47
CA TYR A 140 -6.09 -8.23 -5.45
C TYR A 140 -5.88 -7.53 -6.80
N ASN A 141 -4.75 -7.80 -7.44
CA ASN A 141 -4.39 -7.25 -8.74
C ASN A 141 -4.61 -5.72 -8.81
N ASP A 142 -4.09 -5.01 -7.79
CA ASP A 142 -4.17 -3.56 -7.65
C ASP A 142 -5.58 -2.98 -7.46
N THR A 143 -6.60 -3.82 -7.33
CA THR A 143 -8.00 -3.43 -7.11
C THR A 143 -8.40 -3.68 -5.66
N VAL A 144 -9.11 -2.72 -5.06
CA VAL A 144 -9.69 -2.87 -3.72
C VAL A 144 -11.00 -3.64 -3.84
N PHE A 145 -11.10 -4.76 -3.14
CA PHE A 145 -12.29 -5.62 -3.11
C PHE A 145 -13.14 -5.39 -1.87
N ASP A 146 -12.51 -5.04 -0.74
CA ASP A 146 -13.21 -4.87 0.52
C ASP A 146 -12.40 -4.00 1.48
N THR A 147 -13.07 -3.54 2.55
CA THR A 147 -12.47 -2.75 3.63
C THR A 147 -12.84 -3.36 4.97
N GLU A 148 -11.91 -3.32 5.93
CA GLU A 148 -12.10 -3.92 7.26
C GLU A 148 -11.40 -3.14 8.35
N GLY A 149 -11.83 -3.41 9.59
CA GLY A 149 -11.21 -2.91 10.81
C GLY A 149 -11.74 -1.55 11.27
N PRO A 150 -11.12 -0.99 12.30
CA PRO A 150 -11.52 0.30 12.84
C PRO A 150 -11.26 1.41 11.82
N HIS A 151 -12.03 2.49 11.93
CA HIS A 151 -11.68 3.74 11.30
C HIS A 151 -10.58 4.39 12.14
N VAL A 152 -9.50 4.79 11.47
CA VAL A 152 -8.30 5.39 12.07
C VAL A 152 -8.00 6.73 11.43
N ASN A 153 -7.45 7.63 12.22
CA ASN A 153 -6.83 8.85 11.74
C ASN A 153 -5.31 8.65 11.58
N ILE A 154 -4.59 9.69 11.17
CA ILE A 154 -3.15 9.58 10.92
C ILE A 154 -2.35 9.35 12.22
N VAL A 155 -2.81 9.90 13.34
CA VAL A 155 -2.15 9.73 14.65
C VAL A 155 -2.25 8.28 15.10
N ASP A 156 -3.43 7.65 14.93
CA ASP A 156 -3.63 6.23 15.22
C ASP A 156 -2.74 5.32 14.35
N CYS A 157 -2.38 5.77 13.13
CA CYS A 157 -1.51 5.02 12.23
C CYS A 157 -0.03 5.18 12.57
N ILE A 158 0.36 6.36 13.07
CA ILE A 158 1.74 6.66 13.49
C ILE A 158 2.08 5.90 14.76
N ASP A 159 1.09 5.79 15.68
CA ASP A 159 1.23 5.10 16.96
C ASP A 159 2.46 5.61 17.74
N ASP A 160 3.15 4.76 18.47
CA ASP A 160 4.37 5.10 19.24
C ASP A 160 5.64 5.18 18.38
N HIS A 161 5.53 4.93 17.06
CA HIS A 161 6.70 4.92 16.16
C HIS A 161 7.26 6.30 15.84
N PHE A 162 6.39 7.33 15.80
CA PHE A 162 6.78 8.70 15.48
C PHE A 162 5.94 9.70 16.25
N ASN A 163 6.51 10.88 16.50
CA ASN A 163 5.76 12.00 17.06
C ASN A 163 5.09 12.80 15.93
N TYR A 164 3.75 12.86 15.93
CA TYR A 164 2.98 13.55 14.90
C TYR A 164 3.34 15.05 14.81
N SER A 165 3.46 15.73 15.96
CA SER A 165 3.79 17.16 16.01
C SER A 165 5.19 17.44 15.45
N GLU A 166 6.15 16.56 15.71
CA GLU A 166 7.51 16.66 15.15
C GLU A 166 7.48 16.46 13.63
N LEU A 167 6.75 15.45 13.13
CA LEU A 167 6.60 15.24 11.70
C LEU A 167 5.93 16.44 11.00
N MET A 168 4.92 17.04 11.61
CA MET A 168 4.24 18.20 11.05
C MET A 168 5.09 19.47 11.10
N ASN A 169 5.96 19.62 12.10
CA ASN A 169 6.84 20.77 12.24
C ASN A 169 8.20 20.57 11.56
N ALA A 170 8.57 19.34 11.20
CA ALA A 170 9.84 19.04 10.55
C ALA A 170 10.03 19.86 9.27
N ASN A 171 11.19 20.49 9.15
CA ASN A 171 11.57 21.19 7.93
C ASN A 171 12.34 20.24 7.01
N TYR A 172 11.68 19.71 5.99
CA TYR A 172 12.28 18.72 5.08
C TYR A 172 13.21 19.34 4.02
N TYR A 173 13.46 20.64 4.08
CA TYR A 173 14.42 21.34 3.22
C TYR A 173 15.87 21.26 3.74
N GLY A 174 16.09 20.60 4.87
CA GLY A 174 17.38 20.26 5.45
C GLY A 174 17.43 18.78 5.83
N GLU A 175 18.62 18.25 6.07
CA GLU A 175 18.77 16.87 6.51
C GLU A 175 17.92 16.61 7.75
N TYR A 176 16.95 15.69 7.63
CA TYR A 176 16.22 15.18 8.78
C TYR A 176 17.19 14.32 9.60
N THR A 177 17.76 14.90 10.62
CA THR A 177 18.45 14.16 11.68
C THR A 177 17.38 13.52 12.57
N GLY A 178 16.70 12.49 12.04
CA GLY A 178 15.89 11.60 12.87
C GLY A 178 16.82 10.98 13.90
N ILE A 179 16.39 10.97 15.15
CA ILE A 179 17.04 10.24 16.22
C ILE A 179 17.16 8.79 15.75
N GLU A 180 18.34 8.41 15.29
CA GLU A 180 18.71 7.00 15.20
C GLU A 180 18.66 6.55 16.66
N SER A 181 17.76 5.65 17.00
CA SER A 181 17.83 4.93 18.25
C SER A 181 19.22 4.30 18.29
N GLU A 182 20.07 4.82 19.16
CA GLU A 182 21.34 4.18 19.50
C GLU A 182 20.97 2.78 20.00
N ASP A 183 21.15 1.80 19.14
CA ASP A 183 21.09 0.40 19.50
C ASP A 183 22.35 0.17 20.35
N GLY A 184 22.12 0.16 21.66
CA GLY A 184 23.17 -0.06 22.65
C GLY A 184 23.70 -1.47 22.55
N SER A 185 24.67 -1.68 21.67
CA SER A 185 25.56 -2.82 21.78
C SER A 185 26.50 -2.58 22.96
N GLU A 186 26.07 -2.99 24.15
CA GLU A 186 27.01 -3.22 25.27
C GLU A 186 27.91 -4.40 24.86
N GLU A 187 29.11 -4.04 24.48
CA GLU A 187 30.28 -4.94 24.39
C GLU A 187 30.59 -5.38 25.82
N ASN A 188 30.27 -6.61 26.18
CA ASN A 188 30.81 -7.24 27.38
C ASN A 188 32.27 -7.68 27.14
N ALA A 189 33.16 -7.00 27.82
CA ALA A 189 34.52 -7.44 28.05
C ALA A 189 34.58 -8.56 29.13
#